data_f8a1aa1c7cc0973d34d3cb621e0cbb61
#
_entry.id   f8a1aa1c7cc0973d34d3cb621e0cbb61
#
_cell.length_a   1.000
_cell.length_b   1.000
_cell.length_c   1.000
_cell.angle_alpha   90.00
_cell.angle_beta   90.00
_cell.angle_gamma   90.00
#
_symmetry.space_group_name_H-M   'P 1'
#
loop_
_entity.id
_entity.type
_entity.pdbx_description
1 polymer ?
#
loop_
_entity_poly.entity_id
_entity_poly.type
_entity_poly.pdbx_seq_one_letter_code
_entity_poly.pdbx_strand_id
1 'polypeptide(L)'
;MKILAISDLHTTGLKGLDRYVRDCALVLVAGDFTEHGRTRGVEQSVRWVQDVFRPWCASFPDVRFCVVPGDHDLFAERRADEIRWPENVTYLDPLASDPAARACEVAGLKIYGVARTPYLKGGAFESSPEALVRAFAEIPEGLDILISHAPPLVDGYNLDADGRRRRHRGSAELTEAIRRARPRLVVCGHVHGGDHRRAVLENGTVVVNVSRVLDDRGTVTTRPRVIDVEERDGVRVFHLEEDEGAAAETAPAASVGAVKKIERAEKILFKAVRSINKHVEKGDLAPNLHYIDQLDDVRTTLVPFASDHPLVEVYLARLDEVAASRAQGWRLRVGDVPRFGEGRASARPQTGRARSPSAPQREDS
;
A
#
# COMPACT_ATOMS: atom_id res chain seq x y z
N MET A 1 19.20 -17.20 3.80
CA MET A 1 18.40 -17.52 2.59
C MET A 1 17.52 -16.32 2.30
N LYS A 2 17.36 -15.92 1.02
CA LYS A 2 16.49 -14.80 0.64
C LYS A 2 15.14 -15.30 0.13
N ILE A 3 14.08 -14.61 0.54
CA ILE A 3 12.69 -14.83 0.10
C ILE A 3 12.20 -13.53 -0.53
N LEU A 4 11.58 -13.62 -1.70
CA LEU A 4 10.82 -12.53 -2.28
C LEU A 4 9.35 -12.69 -1.91
N ALA A 5 8.72 -11.67 -1.35
CA ALA A 5 7.29 -11.67 -1.05
C ALA A 5 6.57 -10.58 -1.86
N ILE A 6 5.52 -10.98 -2.58
CA ILE A 6 4.74 -10.13 -3.49
C ILE A 6 3.25 -10.48 -3.41
N SER A 7 2.41 -9.52 -3.76
CA SER A 7 0.96 -9.65 -3.86
C SER A 7 0.39 -8.58 -4.79
N ASP A 8 -0.88 -8.71 -5.18
CA ASP A 8 -1.64 -7.68 -5.91
C ASP A 8 -0.97 -7.27 -7.23
N LEU A 9 -0.63 -8.26 -8.04
CA LEU A 9 0.05 -8.07 -9.33
C LEU A 9 -0.90 -7.49 -10.40
N HIS A 10 -2.21 -7.80 -10.32
CA HIS A 10 -3.25 -7.31 -11.22
C HIS A 10 -2.82 -7.31 -12.68
N THR A 11 -2.31 -8.45 -13.16
CA THR A 11 -1.81 -8.71 -14.52
C THR A 11 -0.62 -7.84 -14.98
N THR A 12 -0.31 -6.76 -14.28
CA THR A 12 0.73 -5.78 -14.69
C THR A 12 1.97 -5.77 -13.80
N GLY A 13 1.86 -6.30 -12.59
CA GLY A 13 2.87 -6.17 -11.53
C GLY A 13 4.15 -6.99 -11.70
N LEU A 14 4.30 -7.82 -12.75
CA LEU A 14 5.52 -8.62 -12.98
C LEU A 14 6.73 -7.79 -13.43
N LYS A 15 6.49 -6.62 -14.00
CA LYS A 15 7.57 -5.78 -14.54
C LYS A 15 8.62 -5.44 -13.50
N GLY A 16 9.87 -5.77 -13.81
CA GLY A 16 11.03 -5.47 -12.97
C GLY A 16 11.23 -6.38 -11.76
N LEU A 17 10.45 -7.48 -11.62
CA LEU A 17 10.63 -8.47 -10.57
C LEU A 17 11.80 -9.42 -10.81
N ASP A 18 12.16 -9.68 -12.05
CA ASP A 18 13.18 -10.68 -12.45
C ASP A 18 14.49 -10.54 -11.67
N ARG A 19 14.94 -9.29 -11.46
CA ARG A 19 16.18 -9.00 -10.72
C ARG A 19 16.11 -9.44 -9.26
N TYR A 20 14.92 -9.35 -8.63
CA TYR A 20 14.73 -9.78 -7.25
C TYR A 20 14.58 -11.30 -7.15
N VAL A 21 13.87 -11.92 -8.11
CA VAL A 21 13.66 -13.38 -8.15
C VAL A 21 14.99 -14.12 -8.25
N ARG A 22 15.93 -13.65 -9.10
CA ARG A 22 17.23 -14.32 -9.33
C ARG A 22 18.07 -14.43 -8.06
N ASP A 23 17.90 -13.51 -7.12
CA ASP A 23 18.68 -13.47 -5.88
C ASP A 23 18.00 -14.24 -4.73
N CYS A 24 16.81 -14.81 -4.96
CA CYS A 24 15.99 -15.48 -3.95
C CYS A 24 15.90 -16.98 -4.20
N ALA A 25 15.81 -17.75 -3.12
CA ALA A 25 15.55 -19.20 -3.18
C ALA A 25 14.04 -19.51 -3.22
N LEU A 26 13.21 -18.57 -2.74
CA LEU A 26 11.76 -18.73 -2.61
C LEU A 26 11.04 -17.44 -2.95
N VAL A 27 9.92 -17.55 -3.66
CA VAL A 27 8.96 -16.46 -3.91
C VAL A 27 7.63 -16.82 -3.29
N LEU A 28 7.09 -15.92 -2.45
CA LEU A 28 5.76 -16.03 -1.86
C LEU A 28 4.82 -15.08 -2.60
N VAL A 29 3.69 -15.59 -3.11
CA VAL A 29 2.68 -14.81 -3.82
C VAL A 29 1.39 -14.85 -3.02
N ALA A 30 1.00 -13.71 -2.44
CA ALA A 30 -0.13 -13.61 -1.51
C ALA A 30 -1.41 -13.07 -2.17
N GLY A 31 -1.72 -13.57 -3.37
CA GLY A 31 -2.99 -13.34 -4.05
C GLY A 31 -3.03 -12.16 -5.01
N ASP A 32 -4.17 -12.02 -5.67
CA ASP A 32 -4.51 -10.97 -6.64
C ASP A 32 -3.47 -10.81 -7.76
N PHE A 33 -3.08 -11.94 -8.34
CA PHE A 33 -2.20 -11.88 -9.52
C PHE A 33 -2.97 -11.59 -10.80
N THR A 34 -4.32 -11.75 -10.82
CA THR A 34 -5.16 -11.35 -11.95
C THR A 34 -6.07 -10.17 -11.63
N GLU A 35 -6.68 -9.60 -12.67
CA GLU A 35 -7.68 -8.53 -12.56
C GLU A 35 -9.09 -9.10 -12.30
N HIS A 36 -10.02 -8.25 -11.92
CA HIS A 36 -11.43 -8.58 -11.71
C HIS A 36 -12.07 -9.32 -12.88
N GLY A 37 -12.40 -10.55 -12.71
CA GLY A 37 -13.03 -11.38 -13.72
C GLY A 37 -14.54 -11.51 -13.63
N ARG A 38 -15.33 -10.43 -13.64
CA ARG A 38 -16.80 -10.53 -13.58
C ARG A 38 -17.39 -11.07 -14.85
N THR A 39 -17.28 -12.01 -15.53
CA THR A 39 -17.91 -12.63 -16.74
C THR A 39 -17.01 -12.81 -17.94
N ARG A 40 -16.33 -11.79 -18.42
CA ARG A 40 -15.31 -11.95 -19.47
C ARG A 40 -13.90 -12.13 -18.88
N GLY A 41 -13.73 -11.78 -17.62
CA GLY A 41 -12.45 -11.75 -16.95
C GLY A 41 -11.92 -13.11 -16.52
N VAL A 42 -12.77 -14.12 -16.21
CA VAL A 42 -12.28 -15.45 -15.82
C VAL A 42 -11.46 -16.09 -16.94
N GLU A 43 -11.98 -16.04 -18.18
CA GLU A 43 -11.27 -16.51 -19.35
C GLU A 43 -9.93 -15.78 -19.58
N GLN A 44 -9.96 -14.45 -19.45
CA GLN A 44 -8.75 -13.64 -19.59
C GLN A 44 -7.75 -13.91 -18.47
N SER A 45 -8.24 -14.12 -17.24
CA SER A 45 -7.40 -14.49 -16.10
C SER A 45 -6.74 -15.85 -16.31
N VAL A 46 -7.51 -16.87 -16.76
CA VAL A 46 -6.96 -18.18 -17.11
C VAL A 46 -5.85 -18.04 -18.16
N ARG A 47 -6.11 -17.32 -19.26
CA ARG A 47 -5.11 -17.08 -20.31
C ARG A 47 -3.88 -16.36 -19.78
N TRP A 48 -4.06 -15.30 -19.01
CA TRP A 48 -2.92 -14.57 -18.44
C TRP A 48 -2.07 -15.47 -17.54
N VAL A 49 -2.69 -16.30 -16.71
CA VAL A 49 -1.97 -17.26 -15.88
C VAL A 49 -1.21 -18.27 -16.74
N GLN A 50 -1.86 -18.82 -17.79
CA GLN A 50 -1.26 -19.81 -18.68
C GLN A 50 -0.14 -19.25 -19.55
N ASP A 51 -0.34 -18.04 -20.10
CA ASP A 51 0.52 -17.49 -21.16
C ASP A 51 1.60 -16.55 -20.60
N VAL A 52 1.40 -16.00 -19.39
CA VAL A 52 2.32 -15.00 -18.80
C VAL A 52 2.88 -15.47 -17.47
N PHE A 53 2.03 -15.72 -16.44
CA PHE A 53 2.50 -15.97 -15.10
C PHE A 53 3.26 -17.30 -14.97
N ARG A 54 2.70 -18.37 -15.49
CA ARG A 54 3.35 -19.71 -15.50
C ARG A 54 4.69 -19.72 -16.23
N PRO A 55 4.78 -19.21 -17.50
CA PRO A 55 6.07 -19.13 -18.19
C PRO A 55 7.07 -18.25 -17.46
N TRP A 56 6.62 -17.18 -16.80
CA TRP A 56 7.48 -16.37 -15.96
C TRP A 56 8.04 -17.17 -14.78
N CYS A 57 7.22 -17.88 -14.03
CA CYS A 57 7.70 -18.75 -12.96
C CYS A 57 8.67 -19.84 -13.48
N ALA A 58 8.34 -20.48 -14.61
CA ALA A 58 9.16 -21.53 -15.21
C ALA A 58 10.53 -21.02 -15.71
N SER A 59 10.65 -19.71 -15.97
CA SER A 59 11.94 -19.10 -16.39
C SER A 59 12.97 -19.02 -15.25
N PHE A 60 12.58 -19.38 -14.01
CA PHE A 60 13.44 -19.43 -12.83
C PHE A 60 13.44 -20.85 -12.21
N PRO A 61 13.98 -21.86 -12.89
CA PRO A 61 13.83 -23.28 -12.47
C PRO A 61 14.41 -23.58 -11.09
N ASP A 62 15.42 -22.84 -10.65
CA ASP A 62 16.09 -23.01 -9.36
C ASP A 62 15.39 -22.29 -8.21
N VAL A 63 14.35 -21.48 -8.49
CA VAL A 63 13.58 -20.73 -7.50
C VAL A 63 12.23 -21.40 -7.26
N ARG A 64 11.91 -21.65 -6.00
CA ARG A 64 10.58 -22.19 -5.62
C ARG A 64 9.56 -21.07 -5.48
N PHE A 65 8.34 -21.34 -5.90
CA PHE A 65 7.22 -20.42 -5.76
C PHE A 65 6.14 -21.08 -4.90
N CYS A 66 5.64 -20.38 -3.87
CA CYS A 66 4.43 -20.74 -3.14
C CYS A 66 3.36 -19.70 -3.45
N VAL A 67 2.24 -20.13 -4.01
CA VAL A 67 1.21 -19.25 -4.57
C VAL A 67 -0.13 -19.49 -3.89
N VAL A 68 -0.73 -18.42 -3.37
CA VAL A 68 -2.10 -18.38 -2.83
C VAL A 68 -2.90 -17.42 -3.70
N PRO A 69 -4.14 -17.74 -4.14
CA PRO A 69 -4.98 -16.80 -4.87
C PRO A 69 -5.62 -15.76 -3.93
N GLY A 70 -6.10 -14.64 -4.51
CA GLY A 70 -6.84 -13.59 -3.82
C GLY A 70 -8.27 -13.41 -4.33
N ASP A 71 -8.95 -12.37 -3.87
CA ASP A 71 -10.38 -12.16 -4.20
C ASP A 71 -10.61 -11.70 -5.65
N HIS A 72 -9.59 -11.19 -6.34
CA HIS A 72 -9.65 -10.93 -7.77
C HIS A 72 -9.41 -12.19 -8.62
N ASP A 73 -8.88 -13.26 -8.06
CA ASP A 73 -8.52 -14.48 -8.78
C ASP A 73 -9.70 -15.44 -8.97
N LEU A 74 -10.81 -14.95 -9.55
CA LEU A 74 -12.03 -15.72 -9.77
C LEU A 74 -11.84 -17.01 -10.57
N PHE A 75 -10.80 -17.11 -11.39
CA PHE A 75 -10.44 -18.33 -12.08
C PHE A 75 -10.10 -19.45 -11.09
N ALA A 76 -9.52 -19.11 -9.94
CA ALA A 76 -9.11 -20.07 -8.92
C ALA A 76 -10.30 -20.76 -8.21
N GLU A 77 -11.47 -20.14 -8.16
CA GLU A 77 -12.72 -20.79 -7.72
C GLU A 77 -13.40 -21.60 -8.82
N ARG A 78 -13.28 -21.19 -10.09
CA ARG A 78 -14.16 -21.67 -11.15
C ARG A 78 -13.47 -22.58 -12.15
N ARG A 79 -12.18 -22.42 -12.36
CA ARG A 79 -11.42 -23.05 -13.45
C ARG A 79 -9.96 -23.33 -13.04
N ALA A 80 -9.69 -23.57 -11.75
CA ALA A 80 -8.35 -23.87 -11.25
C ALA A 80 -7.74 -25.11 -11.90
N ASP A 81 -8.59 -26.10 -12.22
CA ASP A 81 -8.22 -27.37 -12.86
C ASP A 81 -7.65 -27.22 -14.28
N GLU A 82 -7.88 -26.07 -14.92
CA GLU A 82 -7.31 -25.76 -16.22
C GLU A 82 -5.85 -25.31 -16.14
N ILE A 83 -5.37 -24.92 -14.95
CA ILE A 83 -4.01 -24.45 -14.76
C ILE A 83 -3.07 -25.62 -14.46
N ARG A 84 -2.07 -25.82 -15.31
CA ARG A 84 -0.98 -26.78 -15.08
C ARG A 84 0.24 -26.04 -14.56
N TRP A 85 0.44 -26.08 -13.28
CA TRP A 85 1.55 -25.37 -12.63
C TRP A 85 2.91 -26.02 -13.01
N PRO A 86 4.00 -25.20 -13.18
CA PRO A 86 5.35 -25.72 -13.36
C PRO A 86 5.84 -26.44 -12.10
N GLU A 87 6.84 -27.30 -12.22
CA GLU A 87 7.39 -28.10 -11.11
C GLU A 87 7.94 -27.25 -9.95
N ASN A 88 8.41 -26.05 -10.26
CA ASN A 88 8.92 -25.13 -9.27
C ASN A 88 7.84 -24.28 -8.58
N VAL A 89 6.56 -24.45 -8.92
CA VAL A 89 5.41 -23.76 -8.32
C VAL A 89 4.60 -24.73 -7.47
N THR A 90 4.41 -24.39 -6.21
CA THR A 90 3.45 -25.01 -5.31
C THR A 90 2.24 -24.09 -5.17
N TYR A 91 1.14 -24.48 -5.80
CA TYR A 91 -0.15 -23.81 -5.62
C TYR A 91 -0.82 -24.34 -4.36
N LEU A 92 -1.03 -23.48 -3.37
CA LEU A 92 -1.67 -23.81 -2.10
C LEU A 92 -3.20 -23.71 -2.31
N ASP A 93 -3.81 -24.83 -2.66
CA ASP A 93 -5.20 -24.87 -3.14
C ASP A 93 -6.21 -24.58 -2.02
N PRO A 94 -6.91 -23.44 -2.03
CA PRO A 94 -7.86 -23.07 -1.00
C PRO A 94 -9.16 -23.87 -1.03
N LEU A 95 -9.43 -24.58 -2.13
CA LEU A 95 -10.64 -25.38 -2.33
C LEU A 95 -10.42 -26.88 -2.10
N ALA A 96 -9.18 -27.30 -1.90
CA ALA A 96 -8.88 -28.69 -1.60
C ALA A 96 -9.61 -29.16 -0.34
N SER A 97 -10.21 -30.33 -0.41
CA SER A 97 -10.83 -30.99 0.75
C SER A 97 -9.83 -31.41 1.82
N ASP A 98 -8.61 -31.72 1.39
CA ASP A 98 -7.50 -32.03 2.28
C ASP A 98 -6.76 -30.74 2.67
N PRO A 99 -6.73 -30.37 3.95
CA PRO A 99 -5.96 -29.22 4.42
C PRO A 99 -4.45 -29.30 4.10
N ALA A 100 -3.91 -30.50 3.92
CA ALA A 100 -2.51 -30.68 3.54
C ALA A 100 -2.17 -30.06 2.17
N ALA A 101 -3.15 -29.93 1.26
CA ALA A 101 -2.98 -29.28 -0.03
C ALA A 101 -2.74 -27.75 0.09
N ARG A 102 -2.95 -27.17 1.27
CA ARG A 102 -2.68 -25.77 1.60
C ARG A 102 -1.35 -25.60 2.34
N ALA A 103 -0.58 -26.66 2.50
CA ALA A 103 0.70 -26.67 3.19
C ALA A 103 1.82 -27.12 2.26
N CYS A 104 3.01 -26.60 2.49
CA CYS A 104 4.24 -27.12 1.88
C CYS A 104 5.44 -26.90 2.79
N GLU A 105 6.52 -27.58 2.48
CA GLU A 105 7.82 -27.35 3.09
C GLU A 105 8.84 -27.00 2.02
N VAL A 106 9.50 -25.87 2.15
CA VAL A 106 10.54 -25.39 1.22
C VAL A 106 11.77 -24.99 2.01
N ALA A 107 12.90 -25.60 1.72
CA ALA A 107 14.17 -25.38 2.44
C ALA A 107 14.01 -25.49 3.98
N GLY A 108 13.19 -26.43 4.42
CA GLY A 108 12.86 -26.66 5.82
C GLY A 108 11.87 -25.64 6.42
N LEU A 109 11.38 -24.66 5.68
CA LEU A 109 10.33 -23.73 6.14
C LEU A 109 8.95 -24.36 5.97
N LYS A 110 8.18 -24.42 7.05
CA LYS A 110 6.79 -24.88 7.05
C LYS A 110 5.88 -23.72 6.68
N ILE A 111 5.20 -23.83 5.53
CA ILE A 111 4.40 -22.79 4.93
C ILE A 111 2.96 -23.26 4.81
N TYR A 112 2.00 -22.39 5.13
CA TYR A 112 0.58 -22.63 4.94
C TYR A 112 -0.07 -21.45 4.24
N GLY A 113 -1.06 -21.72 3.36
CA GLY A 113 -1.76 -20.71 2.56
C GLY A 113 -3.24 -20.60 2.86
N VAL A 114 -3.77 -19.37 2.92
CA VAL A 114 -5.21 -19.08 3.03
C VAL A 114 -5.60 -17.95 2.08
N ALA A 115 -6.62 -18.20 1.25
CA ALA A 115 -7.13 -17.23 0.27
C ALA A 115 -8.36 -16.47 0.77
N ARG A 116 -9.03 -16.97 1.81
CA ARG A 116 -10.32 -16.44 2.25
C ARG A 116 -10.22 -15.03 2.78
N THR A 117 -11.18 -14.20 2.33
CA THR A 117 -11.30 -12.78 2.70
C THR A 117 -12.67 -12.51 3.31
N PRO A 118 -12.80 -11.48 4.18
CA PRO A 118 -14.11 -10.98 4.59
C PRO A 118 -14.93 -10.54 3.38
N TYR A 119 -16.25 -10.73 3.45
CA TYR A 119 -17.15 -10.35 2.36
C TYR A 119 -17.10 -8.84 2.08
N LEU A 120 -16.86 -8.47 0.82
CA LEU A 120 -16.75 -7.09 0.35
C LEU A 120 -17.70 -6.78 -0.82
N LYS A 121 -17.51 -7.43 -1.97
CA LYS A 121 -18.17 -7.06 -3.23
C LYS A 121 -18.50 -8.25 -4.15
N GLY A 122 -18.38 -9.50 -3.68
CA GLY A 122 -18.57 -10.71 -4.48
C GLY A 122 -17.34 -11.09 -5.30
N GLY A 123 -16.15 -10.95 -4.74
CA GLY A 123 -14.89 -11.53 -5.22
C GLY A 123 -14.79 -13.02 -4.94
N ALA A 124 -13.70 -13.63 -5.38
CA ALA A 124 -13.39 -15.01 -5.04
C ALA A 124 -13.10 -15.15 -3.54
N PHE A 125 -13.41 -16.31 -2.97
CA PHE A 125 -13.09 -16.68 -1.58
C PHE A 125 -13.67 -15.76 -0.49
N GLU A 126 -14.49 -14.78 -0.86
CA GLU A 126 -15.20 -13.96 0.11
C GLU A 126 -16.13 -14.80 0.97
N SER A 127 -16.11 -14.61 2.28
CA SER A 127 -16.76 -15.48 3.24
C SER A 127 -17.40 -14.71 4.40
N SER A 128 -18.48 -15.29 4.96
CA SER A 128 -19.05 -14.76 6.20
C SER A 128 -18.11 -14.97 7.40
N PRO A 129 -18.27 -14.20 8.48
CA PRO A 129 -17.44 -14.37 9.68
C PRO A 129 -17.38 -15.81 10.18
N GLU A 130 -18.52 -16.53 10.20
CA GLU A 130 -18.60 -17.91 10.64
C GLU A 130 -17.84 -18.87 9.71
N ALA A 131 -17.85 -18.61 8.40
CA ALA A 131 -17.08 -19.38 7.43
C ALA A 131 -15.58 -19.09 7.53
N LEU A 132 -15.20 -17.85 7.84
CA LEU A 132 -13.82 -17.48 8.11
C LEU A 132 -13.29 -18.17 9.36
N VAL A 133 -14.05 -18.18 10.47
CA VAL A 133 -13.69 -18.90 11.70
C VAL A 133 -13.41 -20.37 11.41
N ARG A 134 -14.29 -21.03 10.68
CA ARG A 134 -14.10 -22.47 10.32
C ARG A 134 -12.86 -22.69 9.46
N ALA A 135 -12.67 -21.87 8.43
CA ALA A 135 -11.54 -22.00 7.53
C ALA A 135 -10.19 -21.73 8.22
N PHE A 136 -10.14 -20.71 9.08
CA PHE A 136 -8.92 -20.36 9.78
C PHE A 136 -8.62 -21.26 10.98
N ALA A 137 -9.62 -22.01 11.49
CA ALA A 137 -9.38 -23.05 12.50
C ALA A 137 -8.48 -24.19 11.97
N GLU A 138 -8.40 -24.36 10.65
CA GLU A 138 -7.57 -25.38 9.99
C GLU A 138 -6.08 -24.95 9.87
N ILE A 139 -5.74 -23.71 10.16
CA ILE A 139 -4.34 -23.24 10.15
C ILE A 139 -3.58 -24.00 11.24
N PRO A 140 -2.53 -24.79 10.89
CA PRO A 140 -1.81 -25.58 11.87
C PRO A 140 -0.90 -24.71 12.75
N GLU A 141 -0.54 -25.27 13.91
CA GLU A 141 0.48 -24.66 14.78
C GLU A 141 1.89 -25.00 14.32
N GLY A 142 2.87 -24.20 14.75
CA GLY A 142 4.28 -24.44 14.46
C GLY A 142 4.69 -24.12 13.03
N LEU A 143 3.97 -23.24 12.36
CA LEU A 143 4.35 -22.71 11.06
C LEU A 143 5.50 -21.70 11.17
N ASP A 144 6.38 -21.72 10.17
CA ASP A 144 7.31 -20.60 9.95
C ASP A 144 6.61 -19.46 9.24
N ILE A 145 5.84 -19.76 8.18
CA ILE A 145 5.20 -18.74 7.34
C ILE A 145 3.72 -19.07 7.10
N LEU A 146 2.86 -18.08 7.32
CA LEU A 146 1.50 -18.07 6.85
C LEU A 146 1.38 -17.08 5.69
N ILE A 147 0.94 -17.55 4.52
CA ILE A 147 0.57 -16.69 3.39
C ILE A 147 -0.94 -16.50 3.44
N SER A 148 -1.39 -15.26 3.55
CA SER A 148 -2.81 -14.91 3.54
C SER A 148 -3.07 -13.79 2.55
N HIS A 149 -4.10 -13.91 1.70
CA HIS A 149 -4.43 -12.76 0.86
C HIS A 149 -4.93 -11.59 1.72
N ALA A 150 -5.97 -11.77 2.52
CA ALA A 150 -6.41 -10.73 3.45
C ALA A 150 -5.42 -10.56 4.62
N PRO A 151 -5.15 -9.33 5.07
CA PRO A 151 -4.37 -9.10 6.28
C PRO A 151 -5.18 -9.45 7.54
N PRO A 152 -4.52 -9.74 8.68
CA PRO A 152 -5.17 -9.73 9.97
C PRO A 152 -5.59 -8.31 10.36
N LEU A 153 -6.60 -8.20 11.22
CA LEU A 153 -6.97 -6.93 11.82
C LEU A 153 -5.97 -6.57 12.92
N VAL A 154 -5.17 -5.54 12.68
CA VAL A 154 -4.19 -5.00 13.62
C VAL A 154 -4.41 -3.50 13.74
N ASP A 155 -4.48 -3.00 14.97
CA ASP A 155 -4.72 -1.58 15.23
C ASP A 155 -3.63 -0.69 14.60
N GLY A 156 -4.07 0.31 13.85
CA GLY A 156 -3.17 1.24 13.18
C GLY A 156 -2.47 0.70 11.92
N TYR A 157 -2.66 -0.56 11.58
CA TYR A 157 -2.06 -1.22 10.43
C TYR A 157 -3.05 -1.40 9.29
N ASN A 158 -2.62 -1.28 8.03
CA ASN A 158 -3.45 -1.41 6.82
C ASN A 158 -4.70 -0.51 6.82
N LEU A 159 -4.58 0.70 7.32
CA LEU A 159 -5.66 1.68 7.24
C LEU A 159 -5.82 2.18 5.81
N ASP A 160 -7.04 2.15 5.30
CA ASP A 160 -7.37 2.66 3.97
C ASP A 160 -7.08 4.16 3.86
N ALA A 161 -6.34 4.57 2.81
CA ALA A 161 -5.88 5.95 2.64
C ALA A 161 -6.96 6.90 2.09
N ASP A 162 -8.13 6.42 1.65
CA ASP A 162 -9.11 7.23 0.92
C ASP A 162 -9.99 8.16 1.78
N GLY A 163 -9.60 8.41 3.02
CA GLY A 163 -10.08 9.52 3.86
C GLY A 163 -11.58 9.60 4.15
N ARG A 164 -12.41 8.76 3.53
CA ARG A 164 -13.87 8.82 3.64
C ARG A 164 -14.47 7.91 4.69
N ARG A 165 -13.83 6.80 5.01
CA ARG A 165 -14.10 5.95 6.18
C ARG A 165 -12.85 5.11 6.43
N ARG A 166 -12.25 5.25 7.60
CA ARG A 166 -11.23 4.32 8.09
C ARG A 166 -11.87 2.95 8.28
N ARG A 167 -11.92 2.15 7.24
CA ARG A 167 -12.28 0.75 7.36
C ARG A 167 -10.97 0.00 7.53
N HIS A 168 -10.80 -0.60 8.69
CA HIS A 168 -9.84 -1.68 8.82
C HIS A 168 -10.27 -2.77 7.85
N ARG A 169 -9.43 -3.10 6.88
CA ARG A 169 -9.72 -4.18 5.93
C ARG A 169 -9.04 -5.49 6.35
N GLY A 170 -8.68 -5.62 7.60
CA GLY A 170 -8.16 -6.85 8.17
C GLY A 170 -9.28 -7.75 8.70
N SER A 171 -9.01 -9.05 8.78
CA SER A 171 -9.90 -10.05 9.39
C SER A 171 -9.57 -10.23 10.87
N ALA A 172 -10.57 -10.00 11.73
CA ALA A 172 -10.48 -10.28 13.15
C ALA A 172 -10.36 -11.79 13.41
N GLU A 173 -11.06 -12.59 12.59
CA GLU A 173 -11.05 -14.05 12.66
C GLU A 173 -9.65 -14.60 12.34
N LEU A 174 -8.97 -13.99 11.36
CA LEU A 174 -7.58 -14.32 11.05
C LEU A 174 -6.64 -13.93 12.19
N THR A 175 -6.86 -12.77 12.84
CA THR A 175 -6.07 -12.35 13.99
C THR A 175 -6.14 -13.37 15.12
N GLU A 176 -7.34 -13.88 15.44
CA GLU A 176 -7.51 -14.92 16.46
C GLU A 176 -6.82 -16.24 16.06
N ALA A 177 -6.92 -16.61 14.78
CA ALA A 177 -6.24 -17.80 14.27
C ALA A 177 -4.70 -17.66 14.37
N ILE A 178 -4.15 -16.50 14.07
CA ILE A 178 -2.71 -16.20 14.21
C ILE A 178 -2.28 -16.24 15.68
N ARG A 179 -3.11 -15.73 16.61
CA ARG A 179 -2.81 -15.82 18.03
C ARG A 179 -2.69 -17.26 18.50
N ARG A 180 -3.55 -18.15 17.99
CA ARG A 180 -3.53 -19.60 18.28
C ARG A 180 -2.36 -20.31 17.58
N ALA A 181 -2.25 -20.15 16.26
CA ALA A 181 -1.30 -20.92 15.44
C ALA A 181 0.15 -20.44 15.59
N ARG A 182 0.34 -19.16 15.94
CA ARG A 182 1.65 -18.52 16.22
C ARG A 182 2.67 -18.68 15.09
N PRO A 183 2.32 -18.43 13.80
CA PRO A 183 3.32 -18.41 12.75
C PRO A 183 4.37 -17.35 13.07
N ARG A 184 5.61 -17.55 12.63
CA ARG A 184 6.68 -16.56 12.84
C ARG A 184 6.50 -15.34 11.94
N LEU A 185 6.06 -15.58 10.69
CA LEU A 185 5.84 -14.57 9.67
C LEU A 185 4.45 -14.76 9.04
N VAL A 186 3.73 -13.67 8.86
CA VAL A 186 2.52 -13.58 8.03
C VAL A 186 2.81 -12.66 6.85
N VAL A 187 2.68 -13.17 5.63
CA VAL A 187 2.76 -12.40 4.39
C VAL A 187 1.34 -12.21 3.88
N CYS A 188 0.92 -10.96 3.67
CA CYS A 188 -0.43 -10.64 3.18
C CYS A 188 -0.42 -9.54 2.12
N GLY A 189 -1.58 -9.35 1.47
CA GLY A 189 -1.82 -8.36 0.44
C GLY A 189 -3.15 -7.61 0.63
N HIS A 190 -3.94 -7.50 -0.47
CA HIS A 190 -5.32 -7.02 -0.50
C HIS A 190 -5.50 -5.53 -0.19
N VAL A 191 -4.79 -4.96 0.75
CA VAL A 191 -4.91 -3.55 1.13
C VAL A 191 -3.83 -2.73 0.46
N HIS A 192 -4.17 -2.07 -0.66
CA HIS A 192 -3.23 -1.30 -1.49
C HIS A 192 -2.83 0.03 -0.86
N GLY A 193 -3.74 0.69 -0.17
CA GLY A 193 -3.55 2.06 0.32
C GLY A 193 -3.08 2.17 1.76
N GLY A 194 -2.64 1.10 2.37
CA GLY A 194 -2.23 1.05 3.76
C GLY A 194 -0.77 1.41 4.02
N ASP A 195 -0.40 1.43 5.29
CA ASP A 195 0.98 1.43 5.72
C ASP A 195 1.55 0.00 5.52
N HIS A 196 2.41 -0.15 4.53
CA HIS A 196 3.04 -1.42 4.17
C HIS A 196 4.25 -1.75 5.05
N ARG A 197 4.44 -1.06 6.18
CA ARG A 197 5.44 -1.42 7.18
C ARG A 197 5.10 -2.76 7.83
N ARG A 198 6.08 -3.34 8.50
CA ARG A 198 5.84 -4.51 9.32
C ARG A 198 5.04 -4.14 10.57
N ALA A 199 4.17 -5.04 11.00
CA ALA A 199 3.61 -5.05 12.34
C ALA A 199 4.13 -6.27 13.11
N VAL A 200 4.20 -6.16 14.42
CA VAL A 200 4.53 -7.29 15.31
C VAL A 200 3.38 -7.46 16.28
N LEU A 201 2.78 -8.64 16.27
CA LEU A 201 1.71 -8.97 17.20
C LEU A 201 2.25 -9.29 18.60
N GLU A 202 1.39 -9.25 19.62
CA GLU A 202 1.75 -9.55 21.01
C GLU A 202 2.42 -10.92 21.20
N ASN A 203 2.06 -11.91 20.36
CA ASN A 203 2.63 -13.25 20.38
C ASN A 203 3.98 -13.36 19.63
N GLY A 204 4.54 -12.25 19.16
CA GLY A 204 5.80 -12.18 18.43
C GLY A 204 5.70 -12.46 16.93
N THR A 205 4.52 -12.74 16.38
CA THR A 205 4.30 -12.92 14.94
C THR A 205 4.57 -11.61 14.19
N VAL A 206 5.43 -11.66 13.19
CA VAL A 206 5.67 -10.54 12.26
C VAL A 206 4.64 -10.59 11.14
N VAL A 207 3.97 -9.49 10.87
CA VAL A 207 3.01 -9.33 9.76
C VAL A 207 3.57 -8.31 8.76
N VAL A 208 3.55 -8.65 7.48
CA VAL A 208 3.97 -7.75 6.40
C VAL A 208 2.93 -7.75 5.26
N ASN A 209 2.46 -6.56 4.89
CA ASN A 209 1.67 -6.37 3.68
C ASN A 209 2.63 -6.10 2.52
N VAL A 210 2.53 -6.93 1.48
CA VAL A 210 3.41 -6.93 0.31
C VAL A 210 2.70 -6.53 -0.97
N SER A 211 1.53 -5.89 -0.86
CA SER A 211 0.75 -5.40 -2.02
C SER A 211 1.60 -4.53 -2.93
N ARG A 212 1.55 -4.82 -4.22
CA ARG A 212 2.17 -3.99 -5.26
C ARG A 212 1.17 -2.94 -5.73
N VAL A 213 1.26 -1.77 -5.13
CA VAL A 213 0.35 -0.67 -5.45
C VAL A 213 0.70 -0.05 -6.79
N LEU A 214 -0.31 0.07 -7.64
CA LEU A 214 -0.24 0.83 -8.88
C LEU A 214 -0.82 2.23 -8.65
N ASP A 215 -0.16 3.26 -9.17
CA ASP A 215 -0.75 4.59 -9.25
C ASP A 215 -1.81 4.67 -10.37
N ASP A 216 -2.50 5.82 -10.47
CA ASP A 216 -3.53 6.06 -11.51
C ASP A 216 -2.99 5.95 -12.96
N ARG A 217 -1.69 5.83 -13.14
CA ARG A 217 -1.00 5.66 -14.42
C ARG A 217 -0.54 4.24 -14.67
N GLY A 218 -0.86 3.30 -13.77
CA GLY A 218 -0.40 1.93 -13.82
C GLY A 218 1.09 1.74 -13.49
N THR A 219 1.69 2.70 -12.78
CA THR A 219 3.08 2.60 -12.31
C THR A 219 3.13 1.93 -10.95
N VAL A 220 3.97 0.91 -10.78
CA VAL A 220 4.18 0.27 -9.49
C VAL A 220 4.92 1.23 -8.56
N THR A 221 4.29 1.61 -7.46
CA THR A 221 4.82 2.58 -6.49
C THR A 221 5.50 1.93 -5.29
N THR A 222 5.21 0.65 -5.03
CA THR A 222 5.80 -0.11 -3.93
C THR A 222 6.92 -1.02 -4.40
N ARG A 223 8.00 -1.12 -3.62
CA ARG A 223 9.05 -2.12 -3.86
C ARG A 223 8.58 -3.50 -3.42
N PRO A 224 8.98 -4.59 -4.11
CA PRO A 224 8.76 -5.94 -3.60
C PRO A 224 9.55 -6.11 -2.30
N ARG A 225 9.04 -6.93 -1.40
CA ARG A 225 9.71 -7.17 -0.11
C ARG A 225 10.67 -8.36 -0.22
N VAL A 226 11.94 -8.09 0.01
CA VAL A 226 12.95 -9.12 0.18
C VAL A 226 13.12 -9.38 1.68
N ILE A 227 13.11 -10.65 2.06
CA ILE A 227 13.18 -11.11 3.45
C ILE A 227 14.38 -12.04 3.56
N ASP A 228 15.35 -11.65 4.39
CA ASP A 228 16.46 -12.53 4.72
C ASP A 228 16.07 -13.47 5.87
N VAL A 229 16.30 -14.77 5.67
CA VAL A 229 16.06 -15.78 6.69
C VAL A 229 17.38 -16.30 7.21
N GLU A 230 17.58 -16.12 8.50
CA GLU A 230 18.72 -16.66 9.25
C GLU A 230 18.24 -17.73 10.23
N GLU A 231 19.11 -18.70 10.54
CA GLU A 231 18.89 -19.64 11.63
C GLU A 231 19.85 -19.29 12.76
N ARG A 232 19.30 -18.99 13.94
CA ARG A 232 20.07 -18.71 15.16
C ARG A 232 19.56 -19.61 16.27
N ASP A 233 20.45 -20.44 16.81
CA ASP A 233 20.12 -21.37 17.91
C ASP A 233 18.93 -22.30 17.60
N GLY A 234 18.81 -22.78 16.36
CA GLY A 234 17.69 -23.60 15.90
C GLY A 234 16.36 -22.82 15.69
N VAL A 235 16.41 -21.50 15.78
CA VAL A 235 15.25 -20.62 15.59
C VAL A 235 15.44 -19.81 14.30
N ARG A 236 14.42 -19.78 13.44
CA ARG A 236 14.43 -18.97 12.24
C ARG A 236 14.00 -17.54 12.53
N VAL A 237 14.82 -16.59 12.09
CA VAL A 237 14.62 -15.16 12.23
C VAL A 237 14.44 -14.57 10.84
N PHE A 238 13.40 -13.77 10.67
CA PHE A 238 13.07 -13.10 9.42
C PHE A 238 13.45 -11.63 9.51
N HIS A 239 14.43 -11.23 8.68
CA HIS A 239 14.88 -9.85 8.55
C HIS A 239 14.26 -9.27 7.28
N LEU A 240 13.38 -8.28 7.44
CA LEU A 240 12.90 -7.50 6.33
C LEU A 240 13.92 -6.40 6.03
N GLU A 241 14.32 -6.26 4.76
CA GLU A 241 15.05 -5.05 4.35
C GLU A 241 14.19 -3.85 4.74
N GLU A 242 14.67 -3.08 5.73
CA GLU A 242 14.06 -1.81 6.05
C GLU A 242 14.26 -0.90 4.84
N ASP A 243 13.24 -0.15 4.46
CA ASP A 243 13.39 0.84 3.41
C ASP A 243 14.50 1.81 3.86
N GLU A 244 15.70 1.70 3.31
CA GLU A 244 16.86 2.59 3.57
C GLU A 244 16.57 4.08 3.22
N GLY A 245 15.33 4.40 2.87
CA GLY A 245 14.80 5.75 2.68
C GLY A 245 13.97 6.27 3.87
N ALA A 246 13.72 5.46 4.92
CA ALA A 246 12.96 5.87 6.10
C ALA A 246 13.84 6.08 7.36
N ALA A 247 15.14 5.81 7.26
CA ALA A 247 16.09 5.98 8.36
C ALA A 247 16.83 7.32 8.33
N ALA A 248 16.10 8.42 8.10
CA ALA A 248 16.60 9.75 8.39
C ALA A 248 15.41 10.63 8.73
N GLU A 249 14.95 10.48 9.93
CA GLU A 249 14.37 11.48 10.82
C GLU A 249 13.58 10.74 11.90
N THR A 250 14.25 10.50 13.02
CA THR A 250 13.57 10.32 14.30
C THR A 250 13.07 11.69 14.79
N ALA A 251 12.18 12.29 14.01
CA ALA A 251 11.15 13.13 14.58
C ALA A 251 10.09 12.18 15.17
N PRO A 252 9.51 12.45 16.33
CA PRO A 252 8.43 11.65 16.88
C PRO A 252 7.38 11.51 15.78
N ALA A 253 7.10 10.29 15.37
CA ALA A 253 6.19 10.00 14.28
C ALA A 253 4.87 10.68 14.58
N ALA A 254 4.64 11.81 13.92
CA ALA A 254 3.30 12.36 13.87
C ALA A 254 2.44 11.23 13.33
N SER A 255 1.55 10.73 14.16
CA SER A 255 0.75 9.55 13.83
C SER A 255 0.18 9.72 12.43
N VAL A 256 0.02 8.65 11.63
CA VAL A 256 -0.66 8.68 10.30
C VAL A 256 -1.99 9.44 10.39
N GLY A 257 -2.63 9.43 11.58
CA GLY A 257 -3.75 10.30 11.93
C GLY A 257 -3.44 11.80 11.89
N ALA A 258 -2.21 12.22 12.22
CA ALA A 258 -1.81 13.62 12.17
C ALA A 258 -1.65 14.12 10.74
N VAL A 259 -0.94 13.37 9.89
CA VAL A 259 -0.75 13.69 8.46
C VAL A 259 -2.10 13.82 7.76
N LYS A 260 -3.02 12.87 7.96
CA LYS A 260 -4.36 12.93 7.35
C LYS A 260 -5.21 14.09 7.88
N LYS A 261 -5.06 14.44 9.15
CA LYS A 261 -5.73 15.62 9.70
C LYS A 261 -5.20 16.90 9.04
N ILE A 262 -3.89 17.00 8.86
CA ILE A 262 -3.23 18.13 8.20
C ILE A 262 -3.66 18.23 6.73
N GLU A 263 -3.65 17.13 5.97
CA GLU A 263 -4.10 17.08 4.57
C GLU A 263 -5.58 17.45 4.40
N ARG A 264 -6.44 17.00 5.33
CA ARG A 264 -7.84 17.37 5.31
C ARG A 264 -8.03 18.87 5.59
N ALA A 265 -7.30 19.38 6.57
CA ALA A 265 -7.30 20.79 6.93
C ALA A 265 -6.79 21.65 5.76
N GLU A 266 -5.69 21.25 5.10
CA GLU A 266 -5.18 21.87 3.88
C GLU A 266 -6.24 21.96 2.77
N LYS A 267 -6.93 20.85 2.47
CA LYS A 267 -7.96 20.82 1.42
C LYS A 267 -9.11 21.80 1.68
N ILE A 268 -9.54 21.92 2.93
CA ILE A 268 -10.59 22.87 3.33
C ILE A 268 -10.08 24.30 3.18
N LEU A 269 -8.90 24.57 3.74
CA LEU A 269 -8.24 25.88 3.69
C LEU A 269 -7.99 26.32 2.23
N PHE A 270 -7.47 25.44 1.38
CA PHE A 270 -7.25 25.72 -0.04
C PHE A 270 -8.55 26.12 -0.77
N LYS A 271 -9.66 25.42 -0.52
CA LYS A 271 -10.95 25.74 -1.12
C LYS A 271 -11.51 27.06 -0.61
N ALA A 272 -11.36 27.35 0.69
CA ALA A 272 -11.76 28.62 1.28
C ALA A 272 -10.97 29.78 0.69
N VAL A 273 -9.63 29.70 0.67
CA VAL A 273 -8.75 30.74 0.13
C VAL A 273 -9.02 30.99 -1.36
N ARG A 274 -9.16 29.92 -2.15
CA ARG A 274 -9.52 30.05 -3.57
C ARG A 274 -10.86 30.76 -3.78
N SER A 275 -11.86 30.48 -2.93
CA SER A 275 -13.17 31.12 -2.98
C SER A 275 -13.08 32.61 -2.61
N ILE A 276 -12.31 32.94 -1.57
CA ILE A 276 -12.09 34.34 -1.14
C ILE A 276 -11.37 35.12 -2.25
N ASN A 277 -10.25 34.60 -2.76
CA ASN A 277 -9.48 35.27 -3.79
C ASN A 277 -10.30 35.51 -5.07
N LYS A 278 -11.11 34.53 -5.47
CA LYS A 278 -12.05 34.70 -6.60
C LYS A 278 -13.08 35.81 -6.36
N HIS A 279 -13.58 35.95 -5.11
CA HIS A 279 -14.48 37.01 -4.73
C HIS A 279 -13.78 38.36 -4.78
N VAL A 280 -12.58 38.47 -4.21
CA VAL A 280 -11.77 39.70 -4.23
C VAL A 280 -11.47 40.17 -5.67
N GLU A 281 -11.15 39.23 -6.56
CA GLU A 281 -10.79 39.51 -7.97
C GLU A 281 -12.01 39.94 -8.82
N LYS A 282 -13.18 39.36 -8.58
CA LYS A 282 -14.36 39.58 -9.41
C LYS A 282 -15.37 40.59 -8.86
N GLY A 283 -15.35 40.86 -7.56
CA GLY A 283 -16.20 41.84 -6.89
C GLY A 283 -17.69 41.49 -6.72
N ASP A 284 -18.14 40.40 -7.36
CA ASP A 284 -19.58 40.16 -7.55
C ASP A 284 -20.14 38.93 -6.85
N LEU A 285 -19.29 38.02 -6.33
CA LEU A 285 -19.74 36.79 -5.71
C LEU A 285 -19.26 36.71 -4.25
N ALA A 286 -20.20 36.45 -3.33
CA ALA A 286 -19.80 36.14 -1.95
C ALA A 286 -18.94 34.91 -1.88
N PRO A 287 -17.91 34.86 -0.99
CA PRO A 287 -17.11 33.63 -0.78
C PRO A 287 -18.01 32.46 -0.38
N ASN A 288 -17.58 31.25 -0.71
CA ASN A 288 -18.34 30.07 -0.34
C ASN A 288 -18.25 29.82 1.18
N LEU A 289 -19.30 30.18 1.89
CA LEU A 289 -19.40 30.11 3.35
C LEU A 289 -19.24 28.70 3.89
N HIS A 290 -19.66 27.69 3.12
CA HIS A 290 -19.51 26.28 3.54
C HIS A 290 -18.08 25.87 3.91
N TYR A 291 -17.06 26.38 3.20
CA TYR A 291 -15.67 26.13 3.56
C TYR A 291 -15.14 27.07 4.63
N ILE A 292 -15.67 28.30 4.67
CA ILE A 292 -15.26 29.31 5.63
C ILE A 292 -15.71 28.95 7.05
N ASP A 293 -16.92 28.42 7.19
CA ASP A 293 -17.48 27.99 8.48
C ASP A 293 -16.74 26.81 9.10
N GLN A 294 -15.93 26.09 8.32
CA GLN A 294 -15.08 24.98 8.81
C GLN A 294 -13.67 25.43 9.25
N LEU A 295 -13.31 26.72 9.08
CA LEU A 295 -11.93 27.17 9.33
C LEU A 295 -11.56 27.22 10.82
N ASP A 296 -12.50 27.35 11.71
CA ASP A 296 -12.26 27.26 13.15
C ASP A 296 -11.90 25.83 13.55
N ASP A 297 -12.58 24.82 12.95
CA ASP A 297 -12.25 23.41 13.10
C ASP A 297 -10.88 23.07 12.49
N VAL A 298 -10.56 23.71 11.34
CA VAL A 298 -9.25 23.59 10.68
C VAL A 298 -8.15 24.10 11.61
N ARG A 299 -8.32 25.27 12.22
CA ARG A 299 -7.37 25.83 13.18
C ARG A 299 -7.15 24.91 14.38
N THR A 300 -8.24 24.48 15.01
CA THR A 300 -8.22 23.56 16.15
C THR A 300 -7.50 22.26 15.80
N THR A 301 -7.69 21.78 14.57
CA THR A 301 -7.04 20.57 14.06
C THR A 301 -5.53 20.75 13.85
N LEU A 302 -5.08 21.93 13.39
CA LEU A 302 -3.69 22.19 13.00
C LEU A 302 -2.78 22.60 14.15
N VAL A 303 -3.29 23.35 15.12
CA VAL A 303 -2.49 23.89 16.25
C VAL A 303 -1.63 22.82 16.95
N PRO A 304 -2.12 21.60 17.24
CA PRO A 304 -1.30 20.57 17.89
C PRO A 304 -0.09 20.09 17.08
N PHE A 305 0.00 20.44 15.79
CA PHE A 305 1.06 19.99 14.89
C PHE A 305 2.00 21.11 14.44
N ALA A 306 1.83 22.33 14.97
CA ALA A 306 2.59 23.50 14.54
C ALA A 306 4.11 23.34 14.77
N SER A 307 4.51 22.75 15.89
CA SER A 307 5.93 22.52 16.21
C SER A 307 6.60 21.44 15.35
N ASP A 308 5.80 20.51 14.83
CA ASP A 308 6.31 19.28 14.22
C ASP A 308 6.30 19.33 12.68
N HIS A 309 5.57 20.30 12.12
CA HIS A 309 5.38 20.42 10.66
C HIS A 309 5.47 21.87 10.18
N PRO A 310 6.58 22.29 9.55
CA PRO A 310 6.77 23.66 9.07
C PRO A 310 5.64 24.20 8.18
N LEU A 311 5.00 23.34 7.37
CA LEU A 311 3.85 23.75 6.55
C LEU A 311 2.61 24.07 7.38
N VAL A 312 2.47 23.53 8.58
CA VAL A 312 1.35 23.84 9.46
C VAL A 312 1.40 25.28 9.94
N GLU A 313 2.60 25.82 10.21
CA GLU A 313 2.76 27.24 10.52
C GLU A 313 2.30 28.12 9.35
N VAL A 314 2.63 27.74 8.11
CA VAL A 314 2.15 28.45 6.93
C VAL A 314 0.62 28.38 6.82
N TYR A 315 0.00 27.25 7.12
CA TYR A 315 -1.45 27.12 7.10
C TYR A 315 -2.12 27.96 8.18
N LEU A 316 -1.55 28.02 9.39
CA LEU A 316 -2.05 28.87 10.47
C LEU A 316 -1.94 30.35 10.09
N ALA A 317 -0.84 30.77 9.47
CA ALA A 317 -0.70 32.13 8.96
C ALA A 317 -1.75 32.45 7.88
N ARG A 318 -2.10 31.51 6.99
CA ARG A 318 -3.16 31.70 6.01
C ARG A 318 -4.56 31.82 6.66
N LEU A 319 -4.79 31.11 7.78
CA LEU A 319 -6.01 31.27 8.57
C LEU A 319 -6.12 32.68 9.19
N ASP A 320 -4.99 33.26 9.63
CA ASP A 320 -4.95 34.62 10.13
C ASP A 320 -5.24 35.65 9.03
N GLU A 321 -4.68 35.44 7.82
CA GLU A 321 -4.99 36.26 6.65
C GLU A 321 -6.48 36.17 6.26
N VAL A 322 -7.09 34.99 6.34
CA VAL A 322 -8.53 34.79 6.11
C VAL A 322 -9.34 35.58 7.14
N ALA A 323 -8.97 35.52 8.41
CA ALA A 323 -9.64 36.25 9.47
C ALA A 323 -9.56 37.78 9.23
N ALA A 324 -8.37 38.27 8.83
CA ALA A 324 -8.17 39.67 8.47
C ALA A 324 -9.01 40.09 7.26
N SER A 325 -9.07 39.25 6.22
CA SER A 325 -9.92 39.50 5.05
C SER A 325 -11.41 39.54 5.42
N ARG A 326 -11.86 38.65 6.31
CA ARG A 326 -13.24 38.63 6.83
C ARG A 326 -13.58 39.92 7.58
N ALA A 327 -12.68 40.37 8.46
CA ALA A 327 -12.87 41.62 9.21
C ALA A 327 -12.98 42.84 8.33
N GLN A 328 -12.43 42.81 7.11
CA GLN A 328 -12.51 43.88 6.12
C GLN A 328 -13.56 43.64 5.02
N GLY A 329 -14.53 42.75 5.29
CA GLY A 329 -15.63 42.48 4.36
C GLY A 329 -15.15 41.76 3.09
N TRP A 330 -14.17 40.86 3.22
CA TRP A 330 -13.59 40.05 2.13
C TRP A 330 -12.91 40.88 1.02
N ARG A 331 -12.21 41.94 1.42
CA ARG A 331 -11.50 42.83 0.49
C ARG A 331 -10.00 42.51 0.35
N LEU A 332 -9.46 41.74 1.25
CA LEU A 332 -8.04 41.35 1.21
C LEU A 332 -7.87 40.01 0.53
N ARG A 333 -6.90 39.95 -0.37
CA ARG A 333 -6.45 38.68 -0.95
C ARG A 333 -5.66 37.92 0.11
N VAL A 334 -5.87 36.58 0.16
CA VAL A 334 -5.16 35.65 1.01
C VAL A 334 -4.06 35.00 0.18
N GLY A 335 -2.89 34.78 0.77
CA GLY A 335 -1.76 34.13 0.10
C GLY A 335 -2.08 32.69 -0.30
N ASP A 336 -1.31 32.17 -1.23
CA ASP A 336 -1.51 30.81 -1.73
C ASP A 336 -1.25 29.77 -0.63
N VAL A 337 -2.03 28.69 -0.64
CA VAL A 337 -1.90 27.56 0.26
C VAL A 337 -0.99 26.51 -0.40
N PRO A 338 0.25 26.30 0.11
CA PRO A 338 1.12 25.29 -0.46
C PRO A 338 0.56 23.88 -0.21
N ARG A 339 0.85 22.96 -1.12
CA ARG A 339 0.41 21.57 -1.00
C ARG A 339 1.26 20.80 0.00
N PHE A 340 0.60 20.07 0.89
CA PHE A 340 1.26 19.14 1.78
C PHE A 340 1.82 17.98 0.94
N GLY A 341 3.16 17.84 0.92
CA GLY A 341 3.85 16.81 0.11
C GLY A 341 4.52 17.30 -1.19
N GLU A 342 4.23 18.50 -1.71
CA GLU A 342 4.90 19.04 -2.91
C GLU A 342 6.32 19.58 -2.64
N GLY A 343 6.73 19.74 -1.39
CA GLY A 343 8.03 20.31 -1.00
C GLY A 343 9.25 19.39 -1.17
N ARG A 344 9.09 18.15 -1.64
CA ARG A 344 10.21 17.18 -1.82
C ARG A 344 10.84 17.15 -3.22
N ALA A 345 10.42 17.97 -4.17
CA ALA A 345 10.83 17.85 -5.58
C ALA A 345 11.54 19.05 -6.20
N SER A 346 11.96 20.08 -5.46
CA SER A 346 12.62 21.24 -6.10
C SER A 346 13.78 21.85 -5.31
N ALA A 347 14.77 21.03 -4.94
CA ALA A 347 16.13 21.50 -4.65
C ALA A 347 17.06 21.04 -5.78
N ARG A 348 16.84 21.50 -7.02
CA ARG A 348 17.89 21.54 -8.02
C ARG A 348 18.66 22.86 -7.85
N PRO A 349 19.99 22.83 -7.68
CA PRO A 349 20.77 24.05 -7.69
C PRO A 349 20.68 24.68 -9.09
N GLN A 350 20.26 25.93 -9.14
CA GLN A 350 20.38 26.74 -10.34
C GLN A 350 21.86 26.95 -10.61
N THR A 351 22.47 26.16 -11.51
CA THR A 351 23.73 26.49 -12.12
C THR A 351 23.47 27.64 -13.07
N GLY A 352 23.86 28.85 -12.64
CA GLY A 352 23.83 30.03 -13.47
C GLY A 352 24.73 29.86 -14.69
N ARG A 353 24.13 29.75 -15.87
CA ARG A 353 24.85 30.00 -17.10
C ARG A 353 25.03 31.51 -17.26
N ALA A 354 26.23 31.97 -17.02
CA ALA A 354 26.70 33.28 -17.43
C ALA A 354 26.51 33.41 -18.96
N ARG A 355 25.77 34.43 -19.40
CA ARG A 355 25.72 34.84 -20.80
C ARG A 355 27.04 35.52 -21.12
N SER A 356 27.80 34.98 -22.07
CA SER A 356 28.94 35.66 -22.70
C SER A 356 28.43 36.82 -23.54
N PRO A 357 29.15 37.95 -23.56
CA PRO A 357 28.77 39.12 -24.40
C PRO A 357 29.05 38.84 -25.87
N SER A 358 28.09 39.21 -26.71
CA SER A 358 28.19 39.21 -28.14
C SER A 358 29.27 40.17 -28.67
N ALA A 359 30.15 39.66 -29.53
CA ALA A 359 31.16 40.45 -30.28
C ALA A 359 30.49 41.34 -31.35
N PRO A 360 31.08 42.48 -31.71
CA PRO A 360 30.49 43.43 -32.64
C PRO A 360 30.64 42.94 -34.11
N GLN A 361 29.61 43.17 -34.88
CA GLN A 361 29.60 43.00 -36.33
C GLN A 361 30.53 44.02 -36.95
N ARG A 362 31.43 43.55 -37.84
CA ARG A 362 32.18 44.41 -38.76
C ARG A 362 31.32 44.64 -40.00
N GLU A 363 31.04 45.90 -40.28
CA GLU A 363 30.71 46.39 -41.60
C GLU A 363 31.96 46.28 -42.45
N ASP A 364 31.85 45.69 -43.65
CA ASP A 364 32.80 45.94 -44.75
C ASP A 364 31.99 46.01 -46.06
N SER A 365 32.38 47.01 -46.81
CA SER A 365 32.08 47.63 -48.09
C SER A 365 31.69 46.70 -49.22
#